data_5f47b66f62a71cc6033b6b0228981b54
#
_entry.id   5f47b66f62a71cc6033b6b0228981b54
#
_cell.length_a   1.000
_cell.length_b   1.000
_cell.length_c   1.000
_cell.angle_alpha   90.00
_cell.angle_beta   90.00
_cell.angle_gamma   90.00
#
_symmetry.space_group_name_H-M   'P 1'
#
loop_
_entity.id
_entity.type
_entity.pdbx_description
1 polymer ?
#
loop_
_entity_poly.entity_id
_entity_poly.type
_entity_poly.pdbx_seq_one_letter_code
_entity_poly.pdbx_strand_id
1 'polypeptide(L)'
;DLVRVKAALANLNMEECHQAFVESWKGQDIQIFVGGNLKLEGDSSAQIISTYRDSPKLPVPAPAKKETAAVAYAKIGEAGSITSQTEVNELEITQAALSNNVRVNIKPTPFEKGTVRVGISFGGGKLVAPLDKPGLIPFAQSTFILGGLKAHSADELRQLFASKTIGMDFNVGDEGFMLSGRTTPADLEAQLQLLTAFMVAPGYREEAERQFRKNIEPMYVDLAHTADGIMMNKVVSYIHNADPRFGFPAIEEMQKRSLAEGAAWLKGPLASDSVEVSIVGDVEVKATLEAILKTVGALPKRDAVKPAYAKERAVPFPKGPSIQDMPFETEIPKAISALYWPTGDMLDIKRTRRLSLVAALLDDRLRIKVREELGETYSPACYHVASDTFTGYGYMTAMIECKPEQAQPLTALVTKIAAELAAGPITADEFERAKKPILTQIEQMRRDNRYWAQNVVRNCQEHPERIEWSKNLISDFEGITLEEAQDLAKQFLGKDHAVAVKVLPKGKK
;
A
#
# COMPACT_ATOMS: atom_id res chain seq x y z
N ASP A 1 18.43 -12.11 -28.31
CA ASP A 1 19.05 -10.84 -27.95
C ASP A 1 19.46 -10.74 -26.49
N LEU A 2 18.73 -11.37 -25.58
CA LEU A 2 19.03 -11.37 -24.13
C LEU A 2 20.40 -12.00 -23.79
N VAL A 3 20.81 -13.03 -24.52
CA VAL A 3 22.10 -13.70 -24.35
C VAL A 3 23.25 -12.75 -24.72
N ARG A 4 23.08 -11.98 -25.80
CA ARG A 4 24.05 -10.98 -26.24
C ARG A 4 24.18 -9.82 -25.25
N VAL A 5 23.05 -9.34 -24.72
CA VAL A 5 23.04 -8.29 -23.69
C VAL A 5 23.71 -8.74 -22.40
N LYS A 6 23.43 -9.96 -21.93
CA LYS A 6 24.09 -10.54 -20.75
C LYS A 6 25.59 -10.68 -20.93
N ALA A 7 26.04 -11.15 -22.10
CA ALA A 7 27.47 -11.28 -22.40
C ALA A 7 28.16 -9.90 -22.45
N ALA A 8 27.51 -8.89 -23.05
CA ALA A 8 28.04 -7.53 -23.08
C ALA A 8 28.15 -6.93 -21.67
N LEU A 9 27.11 -7.09 -20.83
CA LEU A 9 27.13 -6.61 -19.43
C LEU A 9 28.21 -7.30 -18.58
N ALA A 10 28.43 -8.59 -18.80
CA ALA A 10 29.42 -9.36 -18.04
C ALA A 10 30.88 -8.89 -18.31
N ASN A 11 31.12 -8.33 -19.49
CA ASN A 11 32.44 -7.87 -19.91
C ASN A 11 32.64 -6.33 -19.74
N LEU A 12 31.59 -5.63 -19.29
CA LEU A 12 31.65 -4.18 -19.14
C LEU A 12 32.60 -3.79 -18.01
N ASN A 13 33.48 -2.84 -18.29
CA ASN A 13 34.39 -2.29 -17.28
C ASN A 13 34.16 -0.78 -17.07
N MET A 14 34.77 -0.22 -16.02
CA MET A 14 34.56 1.16 -15.62
C MET A 14 35.06 2.15 -16.67
N GLU A 15 36.14 1.83 -17.36
CA GLU A 15 36.74 2.67 -18.39
C GLU A 15 35.82 2.83 -19.61
N GLU A 16 35.23 1.72 -20.07
CA GLU A 16 34.24 1.73 -21.16
C GLU A 16 33.00 2.52 -20.80
N CYS A 17 32.50 2.37 -19.55
CA CYS A 17 31.38 3.18 -19.05
C CYS A 17 31.74 4.67 -19.01
N HIS A 18 32.94 5.02 -18.54
CA HIS A 18 33.40 6.40 -18.47
C HIS A 18 33.55 7.00 -19.84
N GLN A 19 34.16 6.28 -20.80
CA GLN A 19 34.27 6.73 -22.18
C GLN A 19 32.92 6.98 -22.84
N ALA A 20 31.98 6.05 -22.69
CA ALA A 20 30.60 6.19 -23.20
C ALA A 20 29.90 7.40 -22.57
N PHE A 21 30.07 7.62 -21.26
CA PHE A 21 29.57 8.81 -20.58
C PHE A 21 30.16 10.09 -21.13
N VAL A 22 31.50 10.19 -21.26
CA VAL A 22 32.19 11.36 -21.80
C VAL A 22 31.78 11.64 -23.25
N GLU A 23 31.61 10.61 -24.08
CA GLU A 23 31.14 10.74 -25.45
C GLU A 23 29.69 11.25 -25.53
N SER A 24 28.80 10.77 -24.65
CA SER A 24 27.40 11.23 -24.61
C SER A 24 27.27 12.72 -24.23
N TRP A 25 28.26 13.28 -23.50
CA TRP A 25 28.27 14.69 -23.10
C TRP A 25 28.98 15.63 -24.10
N LYS A 26 29.59 15.09 -25.18
CA LYS A 26 30.24 15.88 -26.23
C LYS A 26 29.25 16.47 -27.26
N GLY A 27 27.97 16.29 -27.08
CA GLY A 27 26.92 16.81 -27.98
C GLY A 27 27.02 18.35 -28.13
N GLN A 28 26.91 18.81 -29.39
CA GLN A 28 26.99 20.26 -29.68
C GLN A 28 25.65 20.99 -29.56
N ASP A 29 24.54 20.24 -29.65
CA ASP A 29 23.17 20.78 -29.60
C ASP A 29 22.51 20.51 -28.24
N ILE A 30 23.01 21.21 -27.22
CA ILE A 30 22.50 21.09 -25.87
C ILE A 30 21.27 21.99 -25.70
N GLN A 31 20.14 21.39 -25.33
CA GLN A 31 18.94 22.11 -24.91
C GLN A 31 18.84 22.13 -23.38
N ILE A 32 18.69 23.33 -22.81
CA ILE A 32 18.56 23.48 -21.34
C ILE A 32 17.15 23.87 -21.03
N PHE A 33 16.48 23.03 -20.19
CA PHE A 33 15.17 23.30 -19.63
C PHE A 33 15.32 23.56 -18.13
N VAL A 34 14.80 24.71 -17.66
CA VAL A 34 14.78 25.07 -16.24
C VAL A 34 13.33 25.24 -15.81
N GLY A 35 12.84 24.38 -14.94
CA GLY A 35 11.50 24.45 -14.38
C GLY A 35 11.56 24.62 -12.86
N GLY A 36 10.76 25.54 -12.32
CA GLY A 36 10.69 25.76 -10.88
C GLY A 36 10.19 27.16 -10.52
N ASN A 37 10.03 27.41 -9.22
CA ASN A 37 9.63 28.71 -8.70
C ASN A 37 10.82 29.67 -8.58
N LEU A 38 11.55 29.84 -9.69
CA LEU A 38 12.75 30.68 -9.78
C LEU A 38 12.39 32.02 -10.41
N LYS A 39 12.69 33.13 -9.73
CA LYS A 39 12.60 34.48 -10.29
C LYS A 39 13.99 34.91 -10.71
N LEU A 40 14.24 34.99 -12.01
CA LEU A 40 15.44 35.54 -12.59
C LEU A 40 15.15 36.98 -13.05
N GLU A 41 15.96 37.93 -12.63
CA GLU A 41 15.86 39.34 -13.07
C GLU A 41 16.60 39.56 -14.38
N GLY A 42 16.02 40.28 -15.31
CA GLY A 42 16.61 40.55 -16.62
C GLY A 42 16.50 39.41 -17.64
N ASP A 43 17.51 39.22 -18.49
CA ASP A 43 17.51 38.12 -19.48
C ASP A 43 17.84 36.80 -18.86
N SER A 44 16.80 36.06 -18.55
CA SER A 44 16.87 34.73 -17.90
C SER A 44 17.57 33.68 -18.79
N SER A 45 17.41 33.78 -20.13
CA SER A 45 18.05 32.83 -21.04
C SER A 45 19.57 33.04 -21.05
N ALA A 46 20.03 34.31 -21.11
CA ALA A 46 21.44 34.62 -21.03
C ALA A 46 22.09 34.19 -19.72
N GLN A 47 21.39 34.34 -18.59
CA GLN A 47 21.87 33.91 -17.26
C GLN A 47 22.00 32.38 -17.18
N ILE A 48 21.01 31.62 -17.65
CA ILE A 48 21.04 30.16 -17.67
C ILE A 48 22.19 29.65 -18.54
N ILE A 49 22.33 30.21 -19.75
CA ILE A 49 23.40 29.82 -20.67
C ILE A 49 24.79 30.17 -20.09
N SER A 50 24.96 31.34 -19.48
CA SER A 50 26.21 31.75 -18.84
C SER A 50 26.56 30.80 -17.69
N THR A 51 25.59 30.51 -16.79
CA THR A 51 25.77 29.58 -15.68
C THR A 51 26.20 28.20 -16.18
N TYR A 52 25.56 27.68 -17.22
CA TYR A 52 25.92 26.40 -17.81
C TYR A 52 27.36 26.41 -18.37
N ARG A 53 27.75 27.48 -19.11
CA ARG A 53 29.11 27.61 -19.69
C ARG A 53 30.19 27.76 -18.63
N ASP A 54 29.86 28.31 -17.47
CA ASP A 54 30.78 28.51 -16.36
C ASP A 54 30.88 27.32 -15.42
N SER A 55 29.85 26.46 -15.37
CA SER A 55 29.82 25.28 -14.50
C SER A 55 31.02 24.32 -14.65
N PRO A 56 31.57 24.04 -15.87
CA PRO A 56 32.74 23.18 -16.01
C PRO A 56 34.02 23.77 -15.43
N LYS A 57 34.05 25.09 -15.18
CA LYS A 57 35.20 25.78 -14.59
C LYS A 57 35.25 25.69 -13.07
N LEU A 58 34.12 25.25 -12.45
CA LEU A 58 34.05 25.12 -11.01
C LEU A 58 34.78 23.83 -10.56
N PRO A 59 35.71 23.93 -9.60
CA PRO A 59 36.39 22.75 -9.10
C PRO A 59 35.40 21.84 -8.36
N VAL A 60 35.20 20.63 -8.86
CA VAL A 60 34.43 19.60 -8.20
C VAL A 60 35.42 18.71 -7.41
N PRO A 61 35.42 18.77 -6.08
CA PRO A 61 36.27 17.90 -5.30
C PRO A 61 35.86 16.43 -5.51
N ALA A 62 36.84 15.55 -5.65
CA ALA A 62 36.56 14.12 -5.71
C ALA A 62 35.74 13.71 -4.46
N PRO A 63 34.70 12.89 -4.61
CA PRO A 63 33.94 12.42 -3.46
C PRO A 63 34.89 11.71 -2.50
N ALA A 64 34.82 12.04 -1.20
CA ALA A 64 35.58 11.37 -0.17
C ALA A 64 35.31 9.85 -0.28
N LYS A 65 36.38 9.04 -0.45
CA LYS A 65 36.25 7.59 -0.35
C LYS A 65 35.82 7.27 1.07
N LYS A 66 34.52 7.07 1.27
CA LYS A 66 34.02 6.39 2.47
C LYS A 66 34.36 4.92 2.29
N GLU A 67 35.25 4.38 3.12
CA GLU A 67 35.34 2.93 3.25
C GLU A 67 33.97 2.42 3.68
N THR A 68 33.35 1.63 2.83
CA THR A 68 32.09 0.98 3.15
C THR A 68 32.41 -0.11 4.16
N ALA A 69 32.18 0.17 5.43
CA ALA A 69 32.30 -0.85 6.48
C ALA A 69 31.40 -2.05 6.12
N ALA A 70 31.86 -3.27 6.44
CA ALA A 70 31.01 -4.45 6.27
C ALA A 70 29.69 -4.26 7.02
N VAL A 71 28.60 -4.86 6.52
CA VAL A 71 27.29 -4.75 7.17
C VAL A 71 27.39 -5.23 8.61
N ALA A 72 27.28 -4.31 9.55
CA ALA A 72 27.23 -4.62 10.97
C ALA A 72 25.76 -4.82 11.35
N TYR A 73 25.31 -6.06 11.37
CA TYR A 73 24.03 -6.40 11.97
C TYR A 73 24.16 -6.38 13.50
N ALA A 74 23.09 -5.92 14.18
CA ALA A 74 23.00 -6.13 15.62
C ALA A 74 23.07 -7.64 15.91
N LYS A 75 23.80 -8.03 16.96
CA LYS A 75 23.77 -9.43 17.42
C LYS A 75 22.35 -9.75 17.87
N ILE A 76 21.68 -10.65 17.17
CA ILE A 76 20.27 -10.98 17.41
C ILE A 76 20.16 -11.98 18.55
N GLY A 77 20.87 -13.11 18.48
CA GLY A 77 20.84 -14.20 19.45
C GLY A 77 21.37 -15.49 18.84
N GLU A 78 21.15 -16.59 19.54
CA GLU A 78 21.40 -17.95 19.04
C GLU A 78 20.25 -18.35 18.10
N ALA A 79 20.54 -19.20 17.11
CA ALA A 79 19.53 -19.69 16.18
C ALA A 79 18.38 -20.38 16.93
N GLY A 80 17.14 -20.05 16.53
CA GLY A 80 15.96 -20.70 17.09
C GLY A 80 15.80 -22.16 16.64
N SER A 81 14.74 -22.81 17.12
CA SER A 81 14.35 -24.15 16.70
C SER A 81 12.88 -24.22 16.33
N ILE A 82 12.50 -25.18 15.49
CA ILE A 82 11.10 -25.45 15.12
C ILE A 82 10.48 -26.29 16.24
N THR A 83 9.32 -25.83 16.74
CA THR A 83 8.52 -26.56 17.75
C THR A 83 7.36 -27.34 17.12
N SER A 84 6.83 -26.87 16.01
CA SER A 84 5.83 -27.57 15.20
C SER A 84 5.93 -27.15 13.74
N GLN A 85 5.57 -28.09 12.85
CA GLN A 85 5.45 -27.83 11.41
C GLN A 85 4.24 -28.58 10.87
N THR A 86 3.46 -27.92 10.02
CA THR A 86 2.28 -28.48 9.35
C THR A 86 2.24 -28.04 7.90
N GLU A 87 1.54 -28.82 7.07
CA GLU A 87 1.37 -28.52 5.64
C GLU A 87 -0.11 -28.31 5.32
N VAL A 88 -0.42 -27.23 4.63
CA VAL A 88 -1.71 -27.03 3.98
C VAL A 88 -1.59 -27.53 2.54
N ASN A 89 -1.75 -28.84 2.35
CA ASN A 89 -1.43 -29.53 1.09
C ASN A 89 -2.12 -28.93 -0.13
N GLU A 90 -3.42 -28.58 -0.02
CA GLU A 90 -4.20 -28.05 -1.16
C GLU A 90 -3.69 -26.70 -1.68
N LEU A 91 -2.99 -25.95 -0.84
CA LEU A 91 -2.43 -24.65 -1.19
C LEU A 91 -0.90 -24.65 -1.20
N GLU A 92 -0.25 -25.78 -0.91
CA GLU A 92 1.21 -25.90 -0.82
C GLU A 92 1.81 -24.85 0.12
N ILE A 93 1.24 -24.68 1.31
CA ILE A 93 1.73 -23.75 2.32
C ILE A 93 2.29 -24.54 3.48
N THR A 94 3.57 -24.34 3.78
CA THR A 94 4.22 -24.82 4.99
C THR A 94 4.02 -23.81 6.10
N GLN A 95 3.47 -24.24 7.23
CA GLN A 95 3.34 -23.46 8.47
C GLN A 95 4.26 -24.02 9.54
N ALA A 96 4.99 -23.16 10.25
CA ALA A 96 5.84 -23.56 11.36
C ALA A 96 5.67 -22.61 12.56
N ALA A 97 5.84 -23.16 13.77
CA ALA A 97 6.02 -22.38 14.99
C ALA A 97 7.44 -22.57 15.51
N LEU A 98 8.04 -21.48 15.99
CA LEU A 98 9.42 -21.48 16.50
C LEU A 98 9.47 -21.40 18.02
N SER A 99 10.59 -21.80 18.61
CA SER A 99 10.82 -21.83 20.06
C SER A 99 10.65 -20.45 20.75
N ASN A 100 10.79 -19.37 19.98
CA ASN A 100 10.58 -18.00 20.44
C ASN A 100 9.15 -17.47 20.18
N ASN A 101 8.20 -18.34 19.87
CA ASN A 101 6.80 -18.03 19.51
C ASN A 101 6.61 -17.29 18.16
N VAL A 102 7.63 -17.17 17.33
CA VAL A 102 7.45 -16.66 15.95
C VAL A 102 6.72 -17.71 15.14
N ARG A 103 5.71 -17.27 14.39
CA ARG A 103 4.98 -18.09 13.40
C ARG A 103 5.56 -17.84 12.01
N VAL A 104 5.61 -18.87 11.19
CA VAL A 104 6.21 -18.84 9.85
C VAL A 104 5.27 -19.48 8.85
N ASN A 105 5.04 -18.81 7.74
CA ASN A 105 4.27 -19.30 6.61
C ASN A 105 5.09 -19.19 5.33
N ILE A 106 5.28 -20.29 4.63
CA ILE A 106 6.07 -20.35 3.40
C ILE A 106 5.21 -20.95 2.29
N LYS A 107 5.13 -20.26 1.18
CA LYS A 107 4.50 -20.75 -0.05
C LYS A 107 5.48 -20.68 -1.21
N PRO A 108 6.08 -21.80 -1.62
CA PRO A 108 6.81 -21.90 -2.87
C PRO A 108 5.86 -21.67 -4.07
N THR A 109 6.31 -20.94 -5.07
CA THR A 109 5.55 -20.70 -6.30
C THR A 109 6.48 -20.64 -7.51
N PRO A 110 6.03 -21.13 -8.69
CA PRO A 110 6.77 -20.99 -9.94
C PRO A 110 6.44 -19.71 -10.72
N PHE A 111 5.59 -18.82 -10.20
CA PHE A 111 4.96 -17.75 -10.98
C PHE A 111 5.94 -16.64 -11.39
N GLU A 112 6.84 -16.27 -10.50
CA GLU A 112 7.85 -15.22 -10.73
C GLU A 112 9.24 -15.80 -10.43
N LYS A 113 9.88 -16.42 -11.45
CA LYS A 113 11.20 -17.03 -11.29
C LYS A 113 12.23 -16.02 -10.79
N GLY A 114 13.02 -16.42 -9.80
CA GLY A 114 14.05 -15.57 -9.18
C GLY A 114 13.48 -14.46 -8.29
N THR A 115 12.19 -14.49 -7.95
CA THR A 115 11.56 -13.50 -7.08
C THR A 115 11.02 -14.13 -5.81
N VAL A 116 11.33 -13.51 -4.69
CA VAL A 116 10.82 -13.86 -3.36
C VAL A 116 10.24 -12.63 -2.67
N ARG A 117 9.04 -12.73 -2.14
CA ARG A 117 8.39 -11.71 -1.30
C ARG A 117 8.49 -12.13 0.16
N VAL A 118 9.00 -11.23 0.98
CA VAL A 118 9.17 -11.42 2.43
C VAL A 118 8.33 -10.40 3.16
N GLY A 119 7.56 -10.85 4.15
CA GLY A 119 6.83 -9.99 5.09
C GLY A 119 7.05 -10.46 6.52
N ILE A 120 7.29 -9.53 7.44
CA ILE A 120 7.33 -9.75 8.88
C ILE A 120 6.26 -8.85 9.49
N SER A 121 5.16 -9.46 9.91
CA SER A 121 4.07 -8.78 10.61
C SER A 121 4.28 -8.85 12.12
N PHE A 122 3.99 -7.77 12.84
CA PHE A 122 4.10 -7.73 14.29
C PHE A 122 3.17 -6.67 14.92
N GLY A 123 2.85 -6.83 16.20
CA GLY A 123 2.08 -5.87 16.98
C GLY A 123 0.66 -5.62 16.46
N GLY A 124 0.07 -4.50 16.86
CA GLY A 124 -1.35 -4.17 16.62
C GLY A 124 -1.62 -3.10 15.57
N GLY A 125 -0.59 -2.51 14.94
CA GLY A 125 -0.78 -1.50 13.88
C GLY A 125 -1.61 -0.29 14.32
N LYS A 126 -2.62 0.09 13.50
CA LYS A 126 -3.53 1.20 13.83
C LYS A 126 -4.37 0.94 15.08
N LEU A 127 -4.65 -0.32 15.44
CA LEU A 127 -5.43 -0.64 16.66
C LEU A 127 -4.74 -0.13 17.94
N VAL A 128 -3.41 -0.02 17.94
CA VAL A 128 -2.60 0.48 19.07
C VAL A 128 -2.06 1.88 18.84
N ALA A 129 -2.57 2.62 17.86
CA ALA A 129 -2.13 3.98 17.60
C ALA A 129 -2.56 4.92 18.73
N PRO A 130 -1.68 5.78 19.24
CA PRO A 130 -2.04 6.78 20.27
C PRO A 130 -2.93 7.85 19.64
N LEU A 131 -4.22 7.85 20.02
CA LEU A 131 -5.24 8.73 19.45
C LEU A 131 -5.04 10.21 19.83
N ASP A 132 -4.30 10.46 20.92
CA ASP A 132 -3.89 11.79 21.37
C ASP A 132 -2.71 12.37 20.56
N LYS A 133 -2.15 11.60 19.63
CA LYS A 133 -1.03 11.99 18.77
C LYS A 133 -1.38 11.86 17.28
N PRO A 134 -2.35 12.63 16.78
CA PRO A 134 -2.76 12.57 15.39
C PRO A 134 -1.55 12.84 14.48
N GLY A 135 -1.44 12.07 13.39
CA GLY A 135 -0.31 12.14 12.44
C GLY A 135 0.89 11.25 12.78
N LEU A 136 0.90 10.56 13.94
CA LEU A 136 2.01 9.67 14.27
C LEU A 136 2.12 8.48 13.31
N ILE A 137 1.00 7.96 12.80
CA ILE A 137 0.98 6.88 11.81
C ILE A 137 1.77 7.26 10.55
N PRO A 138 1.37 8.29 9.76
CA PRO A 138 2.10 8.67 8.55
C PRO A 138 3.53 9.16 8.84
N PHE A 139 3.78 9.79 10.00
CA PHE A 139 5.13 10.15 10.42
C PHE A 139 6.01 8.91 10.59
N ALA A 140 5.58 7.91 11.34
CA ALA A 140 6.34 6.68 11.56
C ALA A 140 6.55 5.91 10.24
N GLN A 141 5.53 5.80 9.38
CA GLN A 141 5.66 5.17 8.05
C GLN A 141 6.73 5.86 7.19
N SER A 142 6.76 7.17 7.21
CA SER A 142 7.72 7.96 6.40
C SER A 142 9.14 7.94 6.96
N THR A 143 9.32 7.81 8.27
CA THR A 143 10.62 8.01 8.91
C THR A 143 11.32 6.74 9.35
N PHE A 144 10.61 5.63 9.57
CA PHE A 144 11.17 4.42 10.17
C PHE A 144 12.34 3.84 9.36
N ILE A 145 12.13 3.54 8.07
CA ILE A 145 13.19 2.99 7.21
C ILE A 145 14.25 4.06 6.90
N LEU A 146 13.85 5.30 6.69
CA LEU A 146 14.78 6.41 6.43
C LEU A 146 15.69 6.71 7.62
N GLY A 147 15.28 6.35 8.84
CA GLY A 147 16.09 6.40 10.04
C GLY A 147 17.26 5.42 10.05
N GLY A 148 17.26 4.45 9.14
CA GLY A 148 18.30 3.42 9.05
C GLY A 148 18.37 2.50 10.27
N LEU A 149 19.52 1.89 10.45
CA LEU A 149 19.87 1.11 11.64
C LEU A 149 20.78 1.92 12.57
N LYS A 150 20.92 1.52 13.84
CA LYS A 150 21.87 2.17 14.76
C LYS A 150 23.29 2.24 14.19
N ALA A 151 23.74 1.17 13.51
CA ALA A 151 25.06 1.09 12.93
C ALA A 151 25.19 1.78 11.56
N HIS A 152 24.14 1.88 10.78
CA HIS A 152 24.16 2.35 9.39
C HIS A 152 23.01 3.30 9.08
N SER A 153 23.31 4.39 8.39
CA SER A 153 22.28 5.25 7.80
C SER A 153 21.54 4.55 6.63
N ALA A 154 20.40 5.07 6.21
CA ALA A 154 19.67 4.53 5.07
C ALA A 154 20.51 4.61 3.77
N ASP A 155 21.33 5.65 3.60
CA ASP A 155 22.22 5.79 2.46
C ASP A 155 23.35 4.75 2.47
N GLU A 156 23.96 4.51 3.63
CA GLU A 156 24.96 3.45 3.79
C GLU A 156 24.37 2.07 3.51
N LEU A 157 23.15 1.79 3.97
CA LEU A 157 22.46 0.53 3.66
C LEU A 157 22.23 0.38 2.16
N ARG A 158 21.79 1.44 1.46
CA ARG A 158 21.62 1.40 0.00
C ARG A 158 22.94 1.11 -0.73
N GLN A 159 24.04 1.67 -0.27
CA GLN A 159 25.37 1.40 -0.85
C GLN A 159 25.85 -0.03 -0.55
N LEU A 160 25.69 -0.50 0.70
CA LEU A 160 26.08 -1.85 1.13
C LEU A 160 25.34 -2.95 0.36
N PHE A 161 24.10 -2.70 -0.01
CA PHE A 161 23.26 -3.64 -0.75
C PHE A 161 23.13 -3.34 -2.24
N ALA A 162 23.94 -2.43 -2.80
CA ALA A 162 23.82 -2.03 -4.22
C ALA A 162 24.01 -3.20 -5.21
N SER A 163 24.77 -4.25 -4.83
CA SER A 163 24.97 -5.47 -5.63
C SER A 163 23.94 -6.57 -5.37
N LYS A 164 22.98 -6.34 -4.48
CA LYS A 164 21.96 -7.31 -4.06
C LYS A 164 20.55 -6.81 -4.39
N THR A 165 19.64 -7.74 -4.55
CA THR A 165 18.20 -7.42 -4.66
C THR A 165 17.59 -7.47 -3.26
N ILE A 166 17.53 -6.34 -2.59
CA ILE A 166 16.99 -6.22 -1.24
C ILE A 166 15.98 -5.06 -1.18
N GLY A 167 14.76 -5.37 -0.76
CA GLY A 167 13.70 -4.41 -0.52
C GLY A 167 13.59 -4.03 0.96
N MET A 168 13.23 -2.78 1.24
CA MET A 168 12.96 -2.31 2.59
C MET A 168 11.72 -1.43 2.57
N ASP A 169 10.68 -1.90 3.20
CA ASP A 169 9.44 -1.15 3.37
C ASP A 169 8.87 -1.34 4.77
N PHE A 170 8.29 -0.30 5.31
CA PHE A 170 7.59 -0.32 6.59
C PHE A 170 6.20 0.27 6.44
N ASN A 171 5.20 -0.49 6.86
CA ASN A 171 3.81 -0.07 6.79
C ASN A 171 3.12 -0.25 8.15
N VAL A 172 2.25 0.69 8.49
CA VAL A 172 1.32 0.59 9.61
C VAL A 172 -0.04 0.17 9.05
N GLY A 173 -0.27 -1.14 9.04
CA GLY A 173 -1.55 -1.72 8.65
C GLY A 173 -2.62 -1.54 9.72
N ASP A 174 -3.84 -1.91 9.41
CA ASP A 174 -4.96 -1.76 10.34
C ASP A 174 -4.77 -2.56 11.62
N GLU A 175 -4.25 -3.80 11.51
CA GLU A 175 -4.10 -4.73 12.63
C GLU A 175 -2.65 -5.14 12.94
N GLY A 176 -1.66 -4.53 12.31
CA GLY A 176 -0.26 -4.87 12.55
C GLY A 176 0.70 -3.93 11.85
N PHE A 177 1.90 -3.87 12.36
CA PHE A 177 3.03 -3.29 11.64
C PHE A 177 3.61 -4.32 10.71
N MET A 178 4.14 -3.91 9.56
CA MET A 178 4.77 -4.80 8.60
C MET A 178 6.09 -4.24 8.09
N LEU A 179 7.13 -5.04 8.25
CA LEU A 179 8.39 -4.90 7.51
C LEU A 179 8.35 -5.84 6.31
N SER A 180 8.62 -5.35 5.13
CA SER A 180 8.56 -6.17 3.92
C SER A 180 9.65 -5.84 2.92
N GLY A 181 9.86 -6.79 1.99
CA GLY A 181 10.78 -6.60 0.90
C GLY A 181 10.59 -7.63 -0.21
N ARG A 182 11.11 -7.29 -1.38
CA ARG A 182 11.25 -8.19 -2.51
C ARG A 182 12.73 -8.50 -2.69
N THR A 183 13.04 -9.78 -2.91
CA THR A 183 14.41 -10.25 -3.02
C THR A 183 14.54 -11.41 -4.03
N THR A 184 15.70 -12.01 -4.12
CA THR A 184 15.97 -13.23 -4.87
C THR A 184 16.22 -14.41 -3.92
N PRO A 185 16.17 -15.67 -4.38
CA PRO A 185 16.56 -16.82 -3.56
C PRO A 185 17.99 -16.70 -3.00
N ALA A 186 18.91 -16.15 -3.79
CA ALA A 186 20.31 -15.97 -3.39
C ALA A 186 20.51 -14.90 -2.29
N ASP A 187 19.64 -13.89 -2.25
CA ASP A 187 19.72 -12.77 -1.31
C ASP A 187 18.75 -12.90 -0.12
N LEU A 188 17.97 -13.99 -0.04
CA LEU A 188 16.92 -14.18 0.97
C LEU A 188 17.43 -14.08 2.40
N GLU A 189 18.57 -14.70 2.72
CA GLU A 189 19.14 -14.63 4.06
C GLU A 189 19.54 -13.20 4.42
N ALA A 190 20.16 -12.46 3.50
CA ALA A 190 20.53 -11.07 3.72
C ALA A 190 19.27 -10.16 3.87
N GLN A 191 18.22 -10.44 3.11
CA GLN A 191 16.92 -9.77 3.25
C GLN A 191 16.33 -9.97 4.65
N LEU A 192 16.29 -11.20 5.14
CA LEU A 192 15.81 -11.55 6.47
C LEU A 192 16.67 -10.92 7.57
N GLN A 193 18.00 -10.95 7.44
CA GLN A 193 18.93 -10.29 8.36
C GLN A 193 18.63 -8.80 8.47
N LEU A 194 18.45 -8.12 7.34
CA LEU A 194 18.17 -6.68 7.34
C LEU A 194 16.82 -6.34 7.98
N LEU A 195 15.74 -7.03 7.62
CA LEU A 195 14.43 -6.78 8.23
C LEU A 195 14.44 -7.08 9.73
N THR A 196 15.14 -8.16 10.15
CA THR A 196 15.30 -8.48 11.57
C THR A 196 16.13 -7.43 12.30
N ALA A 197 17.16 -6.87 11.66
CA ALA A 197 17.96 -5.79 12.24
C ALA A 197 17.13 -4.53 12.51
N PHE A 198 16.15 -4.21 11.64
CA PHE A 198 15.20 -3.13 11.91
C PHE A 198 14.29 -3.41 13.11
N MET A 199 13.98 -4.67 13.42
CA MET A 199 13.23 -5.01 14.64
C MET A 199 14.06 -4.82 15.90
N VAL A 200 15.39 -5.05 15.85
CA VAL A 200 16.27 -5.07 17.03
C VAL A 200 16.95 -3.73 17.27
N ALA A 201 17.38 -3.06 16.20
CA ALA A 201 18.24 -1.89 16.28
C ALA A 201 17.88 -0.80 15.24
N PRO A 202 16.63 -0.32 15.20
CA PRO A 202 16.27 0.81 14.34
C PRO A 202 17.05 2.06 14.75
N GLY A 203 17.42 2.87 13.76
CA GLY A 203 18.34 4.00 13.94
C GLY A 203 17.68 5.28 14.44
N TYR A 204 16.46 5.58 14.02
CA TYR A 204 15.74 6.81 14.33
C TYR A 204 16.60 8.07 14.13
N ARG A 205 17.30 8.17 12.99
CA ARG A 205 18.22 9.29 12.73
C ARG A 205 17.47 10.56 12.36
N GLU A 206 18.02 11.71 12.77
CA GLU A 206 17.46 13.04 12.50
C GLU A 206 17.31 13.35 11.00
N GLU A 207 18.14 12.73 10.13
CA GLU A 207 18.01 12.84 8.69
C GLU A 207 16.62 12.48 8.18
N ALA A 208 16.02 11.44 8.75
CA ALA A 208 14.68 11.01 8.39
C ALA A 208 13.62 12.08 8.75
N GLU A 209 13.75 12.68 9.93
CA GLU A 209 12.86 13.77 10.36
C GLU A 209 13.05 15.01 9.49
N ARG A 210 14.30 15.40 9.20
CA ARG A 210 14.59 16.54 8.30
C ARG A 210 13.98 16.32 6.90
N GLN A 211 14.12 15.11 6.34
CA GLN A 211 13.51 14.79 5.05
C GLN A 211 11.98 14.81 5.12
N PHE A 212 11.40 14.28 6.17
CA PHE A 212 9.96 14.34 6.38
C PHE A 212 9.47 15.80 6.44
N ARG A 213 10.13 16.66 7.22
CA ARG A 213 9.75 18.08 7.36
C ARG A 213 9.89 18.86 6.05
N LYS A 214 10.87 18.52 5.21
CA LYS A 214 11.01 19.13 3.89
C LYS A 214 9.85 18.77 2.95
N ASN A 215 9.29 17.57 3.09
CA ASN A 215 8.26 17.05 2.19
C ASN A 215 6.82 17.31 2.70
N ILE A 216 6.65 17.74 3.94
CA ILE A 216 5.32 17.88 4.55
C ILE A 216 4.50 19.01 3.91
N GLU A 217 5.09 20.17 3.65
CA GLU A 217 4.38 21.31 3.05
C GLU A 217 3.90 21.00 1.62
N PRO A 218 4.75 20.51 0.70
CA PRO A 218 4.28 20.08 -0.62
C PRO A 218 3.17 19.02 -0.56
N MET A 219 3.28 18.05 0.36
CA MET A 219 2.24 17.04 0.56
C MET A 219 0.91 17.67 0.97
N TYR A 220 0.92 18.62 1.91
CA TYR A 220 -0.31 19.29 2.35
C TYR A 220 -0.89 20.22 1.31
N VAL A 221 -0.04 20.84 0.47
CA VAL A 221 -0.52 21.57 -0.71
C VAL A 221 -1.28 20.63 -1.63
N ASP A 222 -0.74 19.46 -1.91
CA ASP A 222 -1.38 18.46 -2.75
C ASP A 222 -2.71 17.94 -2.15
N LEU A 223 -2.70 17.62 -0.84
CA LEU A 223 -3.89 17.21 -0.08
C LEU A 223 -4.99 18.27 -0.04
N ALA A 224 -4.65 19.56 -0.11
CA ALA A 224 -5.61 20.67 0.00
C ALA A 224 -6.11 21.19 -1.36
N HIS A 225 -5.32 21.04 -2.43
CA HIS A 225 -5.56 21.70 -3.72
C HIS A 225 -5.78 20.74 -4.90
N THR A 226 -5.85 19.44 -4.64
CA THR A 226 -6.23 18.44 -5.66
C THR A 226 -7.49 17.67 -5.25
N ALA A 227 -8.29 17.26 -6.25
CA ALA A 227 -9.47 16.45 -5.98
C ALA A 227 -9.10 15.11 -5.32
N ASP A 228 -8.02 14.47 -5.80
CA ASP A 228 -7.51 13.23 -5.24
C ASP A 228 -6.99 13.42 -3.81
N GLY A 229 -6.33 14.53 -3.52
CA GLY A 229 -5.89 14.89 -2.15
C GLY A 229 -7.06 15.04 -1.17
N ILE A 230 -8.15 15.69 -1.61
CA ILE A 230 -9.38 15.77 -0.80
C ILE A 230 -9.99 14.38 -0.58
N MET A 231 -10.01 13.52 -1.60
CA MET A 231 -10.46 12.12 -1.45
C MET A 231 -9.61 11.37 -0.42
N MET A 232 -8.29 11.44 -0.53
CA MET A 232 -7.35 10.73 0.36
C MET A 232 -7.38 11.24 1.80
N ASN A 233 -7.75 12.48 2.02
CA ASN A 233 -7.74 13.09 3.35
C ASN A 233 -9.15 13.28 3.91
N LYS A 234 -9.90 14.28 3.39
CA LYS A 234 -11.18 14.69 3.98
C LYS A 234 -12.26 13.63 3.81
N VAL A 235 -12.34 12.98 2.64
CA VAL A 235 -13.33 11.93 2.39
C VAL A 235 -13.01 10.69 3.21
N VAL A 236 -11.74 10.27 3.26
CA VAL A 236 -11.32 9.14 4.10
C VAL A 236 -11.63 9.41 5.57
N SER A 237 -11.31 10.59 6.10
CA SER A 237 -11.67 10.97 7.47
C SER A 237 -13.19 10.94 7.69
N TYR A 238 -13.98 11.48 6.74
CA TYR A 238 -15.43 11.54 6.85
C TYR A 238 -16.08 10.15 6.89
N ILE A 239 -15.71 9.23 5.97
CA ILE A 239 -16.30 7.89 5.94
C ILE A 239 -15.87 7.00 7.12
N HIS A 240 -14.81 7.41 7.85
CA HIS A 240 -14.41 6.80 9.12
C HIS A 240 -14.86 7.60 10.34
N ASN A 241 -15.88 8.47 10.16
CA ASN A 241 -16.49 9.27 11.22
C ASN A 241 -15.47 10.10 12.03
N ALA A 242 -14.49 10.69 11.32
CA ALA A 242 -13.39 11.47 11.87
C ALA A 242 -12.49 10.74 12.90
N ASP A 243 -12.41 9.42 12.82
CA ASP A 243 -11.46 8.63 13.60
C ASP A 243 -10.02 9.06 13.25
N PRO A 244 -9.20 9.48 14.23
CA PRO A 244 -7.87 10.04 13.97
C PRO A 244 -6.86 9.06 13.39
N ARG A 245 -7.18 7.79 13.32
CA ARG A 245 -6.37 6.76 12.64
C ARG A 245 -6.45 6.83 11.12
N PHE A 246 -7.39 7.62 10.57
CA PHE A 246 -7.67 7.73 9.14
C PHE A 246 -7.61 9.19 8.66
N GLY A 247 -7.08 9.37 7.44
CA GLY A 247 -6.80 10.69 6.91
C GLY A 247 -5.54 11.32 7.54
N PHE A 248 -5.41 12.62 7.36
CA PHE A 248 -4.28 13.40 7.88
C PHE A 248 -4.80 14.50 8.81
N PRO A 249 -4.16 14.76 9.95
CA PRO A 249 -4.53 15.87 10.82
C PRO A 249 -4.19 17.22 10.18
N ALA A 250 -4.46 18.33 10.86
CA ALA A 250 -3.94 19.64 10.47
C ALA A 250 -2.40 19.62 10.40
N ILE A 251 -1.82 20.44 9.51
CA ILE A 251 -0.36 20.45 9.28
C ILE A 251 0.40 20.80 10.58
N GLU A 252 -0.16 21.65 11.43
CA GLU A 252 0.42 22.05 12.71
C GLU A 252 0.51 20.87 13.68
N GLU A 253 -0.44 19.94 13.65
CA GLU A 253 -0.38 18.70 14.44
C GLU A 253 0.66 17.73 13.87
N MET A 254 0.74 17.62 12.56
CA MET A 254 1.74 16.80 11.88
C MET A 254 3.17 17.32 12.18
N GLN A 255 3.35 18.63 12.20
CA GLN A 255 4.63 19.27 12.52
C GLN A 255 5.11 19.05 13.96
N LYS A 256 4.22 18.68 14.89
CA LYS A 256 4.59 18.34 16.27
C LYS A 256 5.17 16.94 16.42
N ARG A 257 4.98 16.07 15.44
CA ARG A 257 5.45 14.67 15.52
C ARG A 257 6.97 14.61 15.55
N SER A 258 7.51 13.64 16.27
CA SER A 258 8.95 13.48 16.46
C SER A 258 9.39 12.02 16.41
N LEU A 259 10.67 11.80 16.13
CA LEU A 259 11.28 10.46 16.17
C LEU A 259 11.17 9.81 17.54
N ALA A 260 11.23 10.62 18.62
CA ALA A 260 11.07 10.12 19.98
C ALA A 260 9.67 9.54 20.24
N GLU A 261 8.61 10.19 19.71
CA GLU A 261 7.23 9.67 19.79
C GLU A 261 7.07 8.38 18.97
N GLY A 262 7.63 8.34 17.75
CA GLY A 262 7.63 7.13 16.91
C GLY A 262 8.37 5.99 17.58
N ALA A 263 9.56 6.24 18.13
CA ALA A 263 10.36 5.25 18.85
C ALA A 263 9.63 4.73 20.11
N ALA A 264 8.99 5.61 20.87
CA ALA A 264 8.23 5.23 22.05
C ALA A 264 7.02 4.33 21.71
N TRP A 265 6.29 4.66 20.63
CA TRP A 265 5.17 3.86 20.15
C TRP A 265 5.59 2.48 19.67
N LEU A 266 6.67 2.40 18.88
CA LEU A 266 7.14 1.14 18.29
C LEU A 266 7.98 0.28 19.27
N LYS A 267 8.39 0.80 20.43
CA LYS A 267 9.29 0.10 21.37
C LYS A 267 8.74 -1.26 21.82
N GLY A 268 7.50 -1.30 22.30
CA GLY A 268 6.84 -2.53 22.73
C GLY A 268 6.65 -3.52 21.58
N PRO A 269 5.98 -3.11 20.51
CA PRO A 269 5.78 -3.95 19.33
C PRO A 269 7.06 -4.57 18.77
N LEU A 270 8.13 -3.80 18.65
CA LEU A 270 9.42 -4.31 18.18
C LEU A 270 10.09 -5.26 19.19
N ALA A 271 9.89 -5.07 20.50
CA ALA A 271 10.58 -5.84 21.52
C ALA A 271 9.92 -7.20 21.84
N SER A 272 8.59 -7.25 21.95
CA SER A 272 7.89 -8.39 22.55
C SER A 272 6.64 -8.87 21.85
N ASP A 273 5.92 -8.01 21.09
CA ASP A 273 4.64 -8.41 20.50
C ASP A 273 4.78 -9.64 19.58
N SER A 274 3.67 -10.31 19.33
CA SER A 274 3.58 -11.46 18.43
C SER A 274 4.14 -11.15 17.04
N VAL A 275 4.83 -12.12 16.43
CA VAL A 275 5.45 -12.00 15.11
C VAL A 275 5.01 -13.14 14.21
N GLU A 276 4.64 -12.81 12.97
CA GLU A 276 4.37 -13.79 11.93
C GLU A 276 5.11 -13.44 10.65
N VAL A 277 5.91 -14.39 10.15
CA VAL A 277 6.70 -14.25 8.93
C VAL A 277 5.97 -14.91 7.78
N SER A 278 5.90 -14.24 6.65
CA SER A 278 5.34 -14.77 5.40
C SER A 278 6.36 -14.67 4.27
N ILE A 279 6.57 -15.79 3.58
CA ILE A 279 7.48 -15.90 2.44
C ILE A 279 6.75 -16.56 1.28
N VAL A 280 6.76 -15.89 0.13
CA VAL A 280 6.10 -16.37 -1.10
C VAL A 280 7.02 -16.17 -2.29
N GLY A 281 7.20 -17.20 -3.10
CA GLY A 281 7.96 -17.09 -4.35
C GLY A 281 8.84 -18.29 -4.67
N ASP A 282 9.90 -18.03 -5.42
CA ASP A 282 10.87 -19.05 -5.88
C ASP A 282 11.79 -19.44 -4.72
N VAL A 283 11.33 -20.32 -3.83
CA VAL A 283 12.05 -20.72 -2.62
C VAL A 283 12.02 -22.22 -2.40
N GLU A 284 13.06 -22.72 -1.75
CA GLU A 284 13.13 -24.08 -1.21
C GLU A 284 12.80 -23.98 0.29
N VAL A 285 11.82 -24.76 0.75
CA VAL A 285 11.26 -24.65 2.11
C VAL A 285 12.31 -24.86 3.19
N LYS A 286 13.13 -25.91 3.07
CA LYS A 286 14.13 -26.26 4.08
C LYS A 286 15.19 -25.17 4.24
N ALA A 287 15.77 -24.72 3.13
CA ALA A 287 16.76 -23.65 3.13
C ALA A 287 16.18 -22.33 3.66
N THR A 288 14.92 -22.05 3.34
CA THR A 288 14.19 -20.88 3.85
C THR A 288 14.00 -20.96 5.36
N LEU A 289 13.60 -22.10 5.90
CA LEU A 289 13.49 -22.33 7.35
C LEU A 289 14.82 -22.16 8.05
N GLU A 290 15.92 -22.70 7.50
CA GLU A 290 17.26 -22.52 8.05
C GLU A 290 17.69 -21.05 8.13
N ALA A 291 17.39 -20.24 7.10
CA ALA A 291 17.63 -18.80 7.11
C ALA A 291 16.77 -18.07 8.16
N ILE A 292 15.50 -18.44 8.29
CA ILE A 292 14.59 -17.88 9.29
C ILE A 292 15.07 -18.20 10.72
N LEU A 293 15.52 -19.43 11.00
CA LEU A 293 15.98 -19.82 12.33
C LEU A 293 17.19 -18.99 12.80
N LYS A 294 18.10 -18.63 11.88
CA LYS A 294 19.28 -17.80 12.14
C LYS A 294 18.96 -16.30 12.29
N THR A 295 17.79 -15.86 11.85
CA THR A 295 17.38 -14.44 11.80
C THR A 295 16.20 -14.18 12.73
N VAL A 296 14.98 -14.21 12.25
CA VAL A 296 13.76 -13.94 13.05
C VAL A 296 13.59 -14.96 14.18
N GLY A 297 14.04 -16.21 13.94
CA GLY A 297 14.07 -17.28 14.96
C GLY A 297 15.04 -17.02 16.11
N ALA A 298 16.06 -16.19 15.90
CA ALA A 298 17.03 -15.79 16.92
C ALA A 298 16.56 -14.57 17.75
N LEU A 299 15.39 -13.98 17.44
CA LEU A 299 14.80 -12.91 18.26
C LEU A 299 14.48 -13.41 19.67
N PRO A 300 14.48 -12.54 20.68
CA PRO A 300 13.95 -12.85 22.00
C PRO A 300 12.54 -13.42 21.92
N LYS A 301 12.11 -14.12 22.97
CA LYS A 301 10.76 -14.70 23.05
C LYS A 301 9.70 -13.65 22.80
N ARG A 302 8.74 -13.98 21.94
CA ARG A 302 7.62 -13.11 21.53
C ARG A 302 6.34 -13.53 22.24
N ASP A 303 5.37 -12.63 22.30
CA ASP A 303 4.03 -12.96 22.73
C ASP A 303 3.43 -14.02 21.80
N ALA A 304 2.83 -15.06 22.37
CA ALA A 304 2.24 -16.13 21.58
C ALA A 304 0.92 -15.71 20.93
N VAL A 305 0.18 -14.81 21.57
CA VAL A 305 -1.14 -14.37 21.17
C VAL A 305 -1.22 -12.84 21.16
N LYS A 306 -1.82 -12.30 20.12
CA LYS A 306 -2.14 -10.87 20.03
C LYS A 306 -3.40 -10.57 20.87
N PRO A 307 -3.47 -9.43 21.59
CA PRO A 307 -4.70 -8.98 22.24
C PRO A 307 -5.84 -8.79 21.23
N ALA A 308 -7.06 -9.02 21.66
CA ALA A 308 -8.24 -8.95 20.77
C ALA A 308 -8.58 -7.54 20.29
N TYR A 309 -8.19 -6.50 21.03
CA TYR A 309 -8.47 -5.08 20.71
C TYR A 309 -9.93 -4.78 20.37
N ALA A 310 -10.88 -5.40 21.08
CA ALA A 310 -12.29 -5.35 20.73
C ALA A 310 -12.90 -3.93 20.67
N LYS A 311 -12.42 -3.02 21.52
CA LYS A 311 -12.86 -1.61 21.54
C LYS A 311 -12.27 -0.83 20.37
N GLU A 312 -11.00 -1.07 20.07
CA GLU A 312 -10.23 -0.39 19.03
C GLU A 312 -10.69 -0.78 17.62
N ARG A 313 -11.35 -1.94 17.48
CA ARG A 313 -11.96 -2.41 16.22
C ARG A 313 -13.27 -1.70 15.87
N ALA A 314 -13.81 -0.87 16.74
CA ALA A 314 -15.05 -0.15 16.47
C ALA A 314 -14.75 1.15 15.70
N VAL A 315 -15.20 1.20 14.45
CA VAL A 315 -15.17 2.40 13.59
C VAL A 315 -16.57 2.56 12.98
N PRO A 316 -17.35 3.55 13.41
CA PRO A 316 -18.68 3.75 12.86
C PRO A 316 -18.61 4.36 11.46
N PHE A 317 -19.50 3.93 10.56
CA PHE A 317 -19.73 4.57 9.28
C PHE A 317 -20.71 5.74 9.44
N PRO A 318 -20.59 6.85 8.66
CA PRO A 318 -21.53 7.95 8.69
C PRO A 318 -22.97 7.48 8.38
N LYS A 319 -23.95 8.10 9.05
CA LYS A 319 -25.35 7.75 8.81
C LYS A 319 -25.86 8.41 7.54
N GLY A 320 -26.51 7.63 6.67
CA GLY A 320 -27.25 8.11 5.50
C GLY A 320 -28.76 8.26 5.79
N PRO A 321 -29.54 8.84 4.84
CA PRO A 321 -29.05 9.50 3.63
C PRO A 321 -28.41 10.85 3.95
N SER A 322 -27.30 11.17 3.31
CA SER A 322 -26.64 12.46 3.45
C SER A 322 -25.90 12.87 2.17
N ILE A 323 -25.76 14.18 1.97
CA ILE A 323 -24.96 14.74 0.88
C ILE A 323 -23.98 15.72 1.51
N GLN A 324 -22.69 15.48 1.29
CA GLN A 324 -21.62 16.31 1.80
C GLN A 324 -20.84 16.95 0.65
N ASP A 325 -20.86 18.28 0.59
CA ASP A 325 -20.00 19.03 -0.31
C ASP A 325 -18.64 19.28 0.36
N MET A 326 -17.57 18.92 -0.36
CA MET A 326 -16.18 19.13 0.07
C MET A 326 -15.49 20.08 -0.90
N PRO A 327 -15.66 21.38 -0.70
CA PRO A 327 -15.05 22.38 -1.56
C PRO A 327 -13.54 22.52 -1.27
N PHE A 328 -12.74 22.77 -2.33
CA PHE A 328 -11.31 23.02 -2.24
C PHE A 328 -10.85 24.07 -3.27
N GLU A 329 -9.76 24.77 -2.98
CA GLU A 329 -9.24 25.83 -3.86
C GLU A 329 -8.30 25.25 -4.91
N THR A 330 -8.67 25.41 -6.18
CA THR A 330 -7.86 24.98 -7.32
C THR A 330 -8.31 25.72 -8.59
N GLU A 331 -7.40 25.80 -9.56
CA GLU A 331 -7.70 26.28 -10.92
C GLU A 331 -8.06 25.11 -11.88
N ILE A 332 -7.86 23.88 -11.45
CA ILE A 332 -8.13 22.69 -12.26
C ILE A 332 -9.63 22.37 -12.17
N PRO A 333 -10.37 22.37 -13.30
CA PRO A 333 -11.82 22.12 -13.31
C PRO A 333 -12.14 20.63 -13.21
N LYS A 334 -11.64 19.99 -12.14
CA LYS A 334 -11.84 18.57 -11.85
C LYS A 334 -12.64 18.43 -10.56
N ALA A 335 -13.77 17.76 -10.63
CA ALA A 335 -14.61 17.38 -9.51
C ALA A 335 -14.70 15.84 -9.40
N ILE A 336 -15.08 15.34 -8.23
CA ILE A 336 -15.40 13.93 -8.02
C ILE A 336 -16.77 13.84 -7.35
N SER A 337 -17.65 13.01 -7.92
CA SER A 337 -18.87 12.55 -7.27
C SER A 337 -18.66 11.14 -6.75
N ALA A 338 -18.80 10.92 -5.44
CA ALA A 338 -18.66 9.62 -4.81
C ALA A 338 -19.87 9.31 -3.93
N LEU A 339 -20.43 8.11 -4.08
CA LEU A 339 -21.51 7.60 -3.26
C LEU A 339 -21.03 6.36 -2.51
N TYR A 340 -21.49 6.23 -1.28
CA TYR A 340 -21.13 5.14 -0.39
C TYR A 340 -22.38 4.52 0.21
N TRP A 341 -22.45 3.20 0.22
CA TRP A 341 -23.52 2.41 0.87
C TRP A 341 -22.87 1.51 1.90
N PRO A 342 -23.13 1.68 3.21
CA PRO A 342 -22.55 0.86 4.25
C PRO A 342 -23.01 -0.61 4.12
N THR A 343 -22.08 -1.55 4.29
CA THR A 343 -22.35 -2.99 4.11
C THR A 343 -22.02 -3.83 5.35
N GLY A 344 -20.78 -3.82 5.78
CA GLY A 344 -20.25 -4.60 6.88
C GLY A 344 -18.84 -5.15 6.63
N ASP A 345 -18.30 -5.85 7.61
CA ASP A 345 -16.94 -6.40 7.56
C ASP A 345 -16.81 -7.66 6.67
N MET A 346 -15.58 -8.16 6.56
CA MET A 346 -15.21 -9.29 5.72
C MET A 346 -15.46 -10.66 6.38
N LEU A 347 -15.86 -10.73 7.67
CA LEU A 347 -15.97 -12.00 8.38
C LEU A 347 -17.00 -12.93 7.74
N ASP A 348 -18.08 -12.39 7.19
CA ASP A 348 -18.97 -13.12 6.27
C ASP A 348 -18.42 -13.02 4.83
N ILE A 349 -17.47 -13.86 4.51
CA ILE A 349 -16.78 -13.84 3.20
C ILE A 349 -17.73 -14.13 2.03
N LYS A 350 -18.77 -14.95 2.25
CA LYS A 350 -19.75 -15.27 1.19
C LYS A 350 -20.57 -14.03 0.85
N ARG A 351 -21.05 -13.31 1.85
CA ARG A 351 -21.75 -12.03 1.65
C ARG A 351 -20.81 -11.01 0.97
N THR A 352 -19.57 -10.91 1.41
CA THR A 352 -18.57 -10.01 0.85
C THR A 352 -18.34 -10.25 -0.65
N ARG A 353 -18.24 -11.50 -1.09
CA ARG A 353 -18.08 -11.88 -2.50
C ARG A 353 -19.31 -11.55 -3.34
N ARG A 354 -20.49 -11.80 -2.81
CA ARG A 354 -21.77 -11.44 -3.44
C ARG A 354 -21.90 -9.92 -3.61
N LEU A 355 -21.54 -9.16 -2.58
CA LEU A 355 -21.55 -7.70 -2.64
C LEU A 355 -20.51 -7.17 -3.64
N SER A 356 -19.38 -7.84 -3.82
CA SER A 356 -18.42 -7.50 -4.88
C SER A 356 -19.01 -7.71 -6.28
N LEU A 357 -19.82 -8.75 -6.47
CA LEU A 357 -20.56 -8.96 -7.72
C LEU A 357 -21.66 -7.89 -7.91
N VAL A 358 -22.37 -7.50 -6.85
CA VAL A 358 -23.37 -6.42 -6.92
C VAL A 358 -22.70 -5.09 -7.30
N ALA A 359 -21.51 -4.81 -6.76
CA ALA A 359 -20.73 -3.63 -7.16
C ALA A 359 -20.34 -3.67 -8.64
N ALA A 360 -19.96 -4.84 -9.16
CA ALA A 360 -19.66 -5.01 -10.59
C ALA A 360 -20.91 -4.83 -11.50
N LEU A 361 -22.07 -5.28 -11.04
CA LEU A 361 -23.35 -5.01 -11.73
C LEU A 361 -23.67 -3.52 -11.77
N LEU A 362 -23.44 -2.80 -10.67
CA LEU A 362 -23.62 -1.36 -10.62
C LEU A 362 -22.64 -0.65 -11.57
N ASP A 363 -21.37 -1.10 -11.60
CA ASP A 363 -20.35 -0.58 -12.50
C ASP A 363 -20.74 -0.74 -13.98
N ASP A 364 -21.21 -1.92 -14.36
CA ASP A 364 -21.66 -2.20 -15.74
C ASP A 364 -22.82 -1.30 -16.15
N ARG A 365 -23.86 -1.15 -15.29
CA ARG A 365 -24.99 -0.24 -15.56
C ARG A 365 -24.55 1.22 -15.65
N LEU A 366 -23.69 1.66 -14.73
CA LEU A 366 -23.19 3.04 -14.74
C LEU A 366 -22.37 3.32 -15.99
N ARG A 367 -21.47 2.42 -16.35
CA ARG A 367 -20.64 2.56 -17.56
C ARG A 367 -21.47 2.69 -18.83
N ILE A 368 -22.54 1.91 -18.96
CA ILE A 368 -23.44 1.98 -20.11
C ILE A 368 -24.21 3.31 -20.10
N LYS A 369 -24.86 3.66 -18.99
CA LYS A 369 -25.73 4.85 -18.88
C LYS A 369 -24.96 6.17 -18.98
N VAL A 370 -23.80 6.26 -18.35
CA VAL A 370 -22.97 7.47 -18.42
C VAL A 370 -22.49 7.72 -19.86
N ARG A 371 -22.15 6.66 -20.63
CA ARG A 371 -21.84 6.80 -22.06
C ARG A 371 -23.03 7.24 -22.89
N GLU A 372 -24.19 6.61 -22.67
CA GLU A 372 -25.41 6.90 -23.44
C GLU A 372 -25.91 8.33 -23.19
N GLU A 373 -25.93 8.78 -21.94
CA GLU A 373 -26.53 10.08 -21.58
C GLU A 373 -25.58 11.26 -21.77
N LEU A 374 -24.27 11.07 -21.58
CA LEU A 374 -23.31 12.19 -21.58
C LEU A 374 -22.39 12.21 -22.81
N GLY A 375 -22.35 11.14 -23.61
CA GLY A 375 -21.54 11.06 -24.81
C GLY A 375 -20.03 11.22 -24.59
N GLU A 376 -19.58 11.33 -23.36
CA GLU A 376 -18.19 11.58 -22.97
C GLU A 376 -17.56 10.35 -22.30
N THR A 377 -16.23 10.30 -22.30
CA THR A 377 -15.42 9.23 -21.74
C THR A 377 -15.26 9.34 -20.21
N TYR A 378 -16.33 9.55 -19.47
CA TYR A 378 -16.28 9.38 -18.02
C TYR A 378 -16.14 7.90 -17.68
N SER A 379 -15.24 7.60 -16.77
CA SER A 379 -14.99 6.22 -16.30
C SER A 379 -15.49 6.11 -14.87
N PRO A 380 -16.73 5.66 -14.64
CA PRO A 380 -17.17 5.32 -13.31
C PRO A 380 -16.34 4.17 -12.76
N ALA A 381 -16.13 4.14 -11.46
CA ALA A 381 -15.51 3.03 -10.75
C ALA A 381 -16.42 2.62 -9.59
N CYS A 382 -16.91 1.37 -9.62
CA CYS A 382 -17.70 0.80 -8.54
C CYS A 382 -16.99 -0.41 -7.97
N TYR A 383 -16.88 -0.44 -6.64
CA TYR A 383 -16.28 -1.58 -5.94
C TYR A 383 -16.82 -1.71 -4.52
N HIS A 384 -16.60 -2.87 -3.94
CA HIS A 384 -16.94 -3.17 -2.56
C HIS A 384 -15.67 -3.25 -1.72
N VAL A 385 -15.70 -2.62 -0.55
CA VAL A 385 -14.66 -2.66 0.48
C VAL A 385 -15.26 -3.22 1.74
N ALA A 386 -14.65 -4.27 2.28
CA ALA A 386 -15.01 -4.84 3.57
C ALA A 386 -13.75 -4.95 4.42
N SER A 387 -13.80 -4.48 5.66
CA SER A 387 -12.66 -4.55 6.56
C SER A 387 -12.47 -5.97 7.10
N ASP A 388 -11.24 -6.46 7.09
CA ASP A 388 -10.85 -7.70 7.81
C ASP A 388 -10.46 -7.41 9.28
N THR A 389 -10.44 -6.14 9.67
CA THR A 389 -9.99 -5.66 10.97
C THR A 389 -11.07 -4.94 11.78
N PHE A 390 -11.78 -3.99 11.16
CA PHE A 390 -12.78 -3.18 11.85
C PHE A 390 -14.16 -3.83 11.78
N THR A 391 -14.69 -4.20 12.95
CA THR A 391 -15.95 -4.94 13.09
C THR A 391 -17.13 -4.14 12.52
N GLY A 392 -17.89 -4.78 11.64
CA GLY A 392 -19.07 -4.19 11.01
C GLY A 392 -18.76 -3.08 10.00
N TYR A 393 -17.48 -2.84 9.67
CA TYR A 393 -17.07 -1.76 8.76
C TYR A 393 -16.86 -2.26 7.32
N GLY A 394 -17.59 -1.66 6.42
CA GLY A 394 -17.46 -1.89 4.98
C GLY A 394 -18.49 -1.07 4.21
N TYR A 395 -18.27 -0.93 2.91
CA TYR A 395 -19.15 -0.15 2.03
C TYR A 395 -19.01 -0.60 0.57
N MET A 396 -20.06 -0.43 -0.20
CA MET A 396 -19.96 -0.28 -1.65
C MET A 396 -19.76 1.18 -2.00
N THR A 397 -19.00 1.46 -3.05
CA THR A 397 -18.84 2.83 -3.55
C THR A 397 -18.97 2.89 -5.05
N ALA A 398 -19.48 4.02 -5.53
CA ALA A 398 -19.46 4.42 -6.92
C ALA A 398 -18.84 5.81 -7.01
N MET A 399 -17.79 5.95 -7.80
CA MET A 399 -17.06 7.21 -7.98
C MET A 399 -16.99 7.58 -9.45
N ILE A 400 -17.16 8.87 -9.75
CA ILE A 400 -17.02 9.41 -11.10
C ILE A 400 -16.23 10.71 -11.02
N GLU A 401 -15.13 10.77 -11.75
CA GLU A 401 -14.39 12.00 -11.99
C GLU A 401 -15.11 12.78 -13.10
N CYS A 402 -15.34 14.08 -12.90
CA CYS A 402 -16.15 14.87 -13.81
C CYS A 402 -15.81 16.37 -13.79
N LYS A 403 -16.41 17.14 -14.71
CA LYS A 403 -16.41 18.60 -14.64
C LYS A 403 -17.27 19.07 -13.45
N PRO A 404 -16.96 20.21 -12.82
CA PRO A 404 -17.66 20.71 -11.63
C PRO A 404 -19.18 20.82 -11.80
N GLU A 405 -19.63 21.30 -12.95
CA GLU A 405 -21.06 21.46 -13.29
C GLU A 405 -21.80 20.13 -13.43
N GLN A 406 -21.06 19.03 -13.67
CA GLN A 406 -21.63 17.69 -13.81
C GLN A 406 -21.72 16.91 -12.48
N ALA A 407 -21.07 17.38 -11.42
CA ALA A 407 -21.01 16.64 -10.15
C ALA A 407 -22.40 16.39 -9.56
N GLN A 408 -23.30 17.38 -9.54
CA GLN A 408 -24.66 17.22 -9.01
C GLN A 408 -25.54 16.34 -9.91
N PRO A 409 -25.61 16.55 -11.25
CA PRO A 409 -26.31 15.65 -12.16
C PRO A 409 -25.83 14.20 -12.07
N LEU A 410 -24.53 13.97 -12.01
CA LEU A 410 -23.95 12.62 -11.89
C LEU A 410 -24.26 11.96 -10.54
N THR A 411 -24.22 12.72 -9.44
CA THR A 411 -24.65 12.20 -8.14
C THR A 411 -26.11 11.71 -8.19
N ALA A 412 -27.00 12.48 -8.81
CA ALA A 412 -28.41 12.10 -8.98
C ALA A 412 -28.56 10.89 -9.91
N LEU A 413 -27.79 10.83 -11.01
CA LEU A 413 -27.79 9.69 -11.94
C LEU A 413 -27.33 8.40 -11.25
N VAL A 414 -26.21 8.43 -10.51
CA VAL A 414 -25.72 7.27 -9.77
C VAL A 414 -26.75 6.79 -8.75
N THR A 415 -27.35 7.73 -8.00
CA THR A 415 -28.41 7.39 -7.02
C THR A 415 -29.61 6.72 -7.70
N LYS A 416 -30.03 7.22 -8.86
CA LYS A 416 -31.14 6.67 -9.64
C LYS A 416 -30.80 5.26 -10.13
N ILE A 417 -29.63 5.05 -10.74
CA ILE A 417 -29.21 3.76 -11.28
C ILE A 417 -29.04 2.71 -10.16
N ALA A 418 -28.49 3.09 -9.01
CA ALA A 418 -28.39 2.21 -7.83
C ALA A 418 -29.80 1.80 -7.33
N ALA A 419 -30.75 2.76 -7.27
CA ALA A 419 -32.13 2.47 -6.88
C ALA A 419 -32.85 1.58 -7.92
N GLU A 420 -32.59 1.77 -9.21
CA GLU A 420 -33.12 0.92 -10.27
C GLU A 420 -32.55 -0.51 -10.20
N LEU A 421 -31.25 -0.66 -9.87
CA LEU A 421 -30.65 -1.98 -9.63
C LEU A 421 -31.26 -2.67 -8.39
N ALA A 422 -31.54 -1.89 -7.36
CA ALA A 422 -32.19 -2.40 -6.13
C ALA A 422 -33.64 -2.84 -6.36
N ALA A 423 -34.41 -2.11 -7.18
CA ALA A 423 -35.86 -2.30 -7.35
C ALA A 423 -36.23 -3.17 -8.56
N GLY A 424 -35.44 -3.15 -9.60
CA GLY A 424 -35.75 -3.82 -10.85
C GLY A 424 -35.07 -5.20 -10.99
N PRO A 425 -35.49 -6.00 -11.98
CA PRO A 425 -34.84 -7.27 -12.24
C PRO A 425 -33.42 -7.08 -12.79
N ILE A 426 -32.49 -7.89 -12.32
CA ILE A 426 -31.21 -8.13 -12.97
C ILE A 426 -31.46 -9.12 -14.09
N THR A 427 -31.05 -8.82 -15.32
CA THR A 427 -31.16 -9.75 -16.43
C THR A 427 -30.05 -10.80 -16.35
N ALA A 428 -30.29 -11.98 -16.93
CA ALA A 428 -29.27 -13.04 -16.99
C ALA A 428 -28.00 -12.56 -17.76
N ASP A 429 -28.18 -11.76 -18.80
CA ASP A 429 -27.07 -11.20 -19.56
C ASP A 429 -26.21 -10.20 -18.74
N GLU A 430 -26.83 -9.27 -18.00
CA GLU A 430 -26.12 -8.37 -17.07
C GLU A 430 -25.35 -9.16 -16.01
N PHE A 431 -25.98 -10.18 -15.44
CA PHE A 431 -25.39 -11.02 -14.42
C PHE A 431 -24.12 -11.72 -14.94
N GLU A 432 -24.21 -12.32 -16.14
CA GLU A 432 -23.07 -12.99 -16.74
C GLU A 432 -21.96 -12.02 -17.17
N ARG A 433 -22.31 -10.83 -17.69
CA ARG A 433 -21.32 -9.79 -18.01
C ARG A 433 -20.55 -9.29 -16.79
N ALA A 434 -21.18 -9.23 -15.62
CA ALA A 434 -20.51 -8.85 -14.37
C ALA A 434 -19.69 -10.01 -13.78
N LYS A 435 -20.18 -11.25 -13.84
CA LYS A 435 -19.58 -12.42 -13.19
C LYS A 435 -18.35 -12.96 -13.92
N LYS A 436 -18.41 -13.10 -15.25
CA LYS A 436 -17.31 -13.67 -16.04
C LYS A 436 -15.96 -12.95 -15.89
N PRO A 437 -15.90 -11.60 -15.97
CA PRO A 437 -14.63 -10.89 -15.77
C PRO A 437 -14.02 -11.14 -14.38
N ILE A 438 -14.84 -11.26 -13.35
CA ILE A 438 -14.38 -11.55 -11.97
C ILE A 438 -13.71 -12.92 -11.92
N LEU A 439 -14.33 -13.96 -12.49
CA LEU A 439 -13.75 -15.30 -12.53
C LEU A 439 -12.42 -15.32 -13.29
N THR A 440 -12.36 -14.67 -14.45
CA THR A 440 -11.12 -14.55 -15.23
C THR A 440 -10.02 -13.81 -14.43
N GLN A 441 -10.38 -12.75 -13.74
CA GLN A 441 -9.44 -11.98 -12.89
C GLN A 441 -8.94 -12.83 -11.72
N ILE A 442 -9.79 -13.64 -11.09
CA ILE A 442 -9.40 -14.55 -10.01
C ILE A 442 -8.36 -15.56 -10.51
N GLU A 443 -8.57 -16.16 -11.68
CA GLU A 443 -7.61 -17.10 -12.27
C GLU A 443 -6.24 -16.46 -12.53
N GLN A 444 -6.23 -15.22 -13.04
CA GLN A 444 -4.99 -14.47 -13.29
C GLN A 444 -4.32 -14.07 -11.96
N MET A 445 -5.08 -13.57 -11.01
CA MET A 445 -4.59 -13.12 -9.69
C MET A 445 -3.92 -14.28 -8.92
N ARG A 446 -4.46 -15.49 -9.00
CA ARG A 446 -3.89 -16.68 -8.34
C ARG A 446 -2.54 -17.11 -8.92
N ARG A 447 -2.12 -16.56 -10.06
CA ARG A 447 -0.78 -16.73 -10.65
C ARG A 447 0.17 -15.58 -10.35
N ASP A 448 -0.16 -14.70 -9.39
CA ASP A 448 0.65 -13.58 -8.94
C ASP A 448 1.09 -13.79 -7.49
N ASN A 449 2.39 -13.71 -7.23
CA ASN A 449 2.96 -13.82 -5.88
C ASN A 449 2.42 -12.76 -4.92
N ARG A 450 2.00 -11.60 -5.42
CA ARG A 450 1.41 -10.54 -4.60
C ARG A 450 0.11 -10.98 -3.94
N TYR A 451 -0.77 -11.63 -4.71
CA TYR A 451 -2.02 -12.17 -4.16
C TYR A 451 -1.76 -13.11 -2.98
N TRP A 452 -0.86 -14.07 -3.16
CA TRP A 452 -0.54 -15.04 -2.11
C TRP A 452 0.10 -14.35 -0.90
N ALA A 453 1.07 -13.45 -1.13
CA ALA A 453 1.77 -12.77 -0.06
C ALA A 453 0.88 -11.83 0.77
N GLN A 454 -0.07 -11.14 0.14
CA GLN A 454 -0.88 -10.12 0.81
C GLN A 454 -2.21 -10.64 1.35
N ASN A 455 -2.86 -11.57 0.62
CA ASN A 455 -4.24 -11.94 0.91
C ASN A 455 -4.37 -13.32 1.58
N VAL A 456 -3.40 -14.22 1.39
CA VAL A 456 -3.52 -15.60 1.87
C VAL A 456 -2.49 -15.92 2.94
N VAL A 457 -1.20 -15.77 2.64
CA VAL A 457 -0.10 -16.25 3.49
C VAL A 457 0.18 -15.31 4.66
N ARG A 458 -0.04 -13.99 4.46
CA ARG A 458 0.14 -13.00 5.53
C ARG A 458 -0.82 -13.27 6.69
N ASN A 459 -0.24 -13.49 7.88
CA ASN A 459 -0.97 -13.71 9.13
C ASN A 459 -1.97 -14.88 9.07
N CYS A 460 -1.72 -15.91 8.26
CA CYS A 460 -2.68 -17.00 8.09
C CYS A 460 -2.68 -18.00 9.26
N GLN A 461 -1.73 -17.92 10.18
CA GLN A 461 -1.83 -18.65 11.46
C GLN A 461 -2.59 -17.85 12.52
N GLU A 462 -2.57 -16.53 12.45
CA GLU A 462 -3.40 -15.65 13.26
C GLU A 462 -4.86 -15.63 12.74
N HIS A 463 -5.03 -15.66 11.42
CA HIS A 463 -6.28 -15.62 10.68
C HIS A 463 -6.44 -16.88 9.80
N PRO A 464 -6.71 -18.06 10.39
CA PRO A 464 -6.77 -19.31 9.64
C PRO A 464 -7.92 -19.34 8.61
N GLU A 465 -8.94 -18.51 8.77
CA GLU A 465 -10.02 -18.31 7.80
C GLU A 465 -9.51 -17.87 6.42
N ARG A 466 -8.38 -17.20 6.31
CA ARG A 466 -7.77 -16.79 5.03
C ARG A 466 -7.41 -17.98 4.14
N ILE A 467 -6.99 -19.09 4.75
CA ILE A 467 -6.73 -20.36 4.06
C ILE A 467 -8.04 -20.88 3.43
N GLU A 468 -9.10 -20.96 4.22
CA GLU A 468 -10.41 -21.44 3.76
C GLU A 468 -11.03 -20.49 2.73
N TRP A 469 -10.87 -19.18 2.91
CA TRP A 469 -11.30 -18.20 1.93
C TRP A 469 -10.60 -18.39 0.57
N SER A 470 -9.30 -18.70 0.58
CA SER A 470 -8.56 -18.95 -0.67
C SER A 470 -8.97 -20.26 -1.35
N LYS A 471 -9.23 -21.34 -0.58
CA LYS A 471 -9.69 -22.64 -1.12
C LYS A 471 -11.04 -22.48 -1.83
N ASN A 472 -11.96 -21.78 -1.22
CA ASN A 472 -13.35 -21.65 -1.69
C ASN A 472 -13.58 -20.45 -2.64
N LEU A 473 -12.52 -19.73 -3.03
CA LEU A 473 -12.66 -18.46 -3.78
C LEU A 473 -13.41 -18.63 -5.10
N ILE A 474 -13.01 -19.59 -5.94
CA ILE A 474 -13.62 -19.82 -7.25
C ILE A 474 -15.02 -20.37 -7.09
N SER A 475 -15.18 -21.45 -6.32
CA SER A 475 -16.48 -22.11 -6.13
C SER A 475 -17.55 -21.23 -5.52
N ASP A 476 -17.15 -20.32 -4.62
CA ASP A 476 -18.08 -19.33 -4.04
C ASP A 476 -18.58 -18.33 -5.09
N PHE A 477 -17.70 -17.84 -5.98
CA PHE A 477 -18.13 -16.95 -7.07
C PHE A 477 -18.95 -17.68 -8.13
N GLU A 478 -18.56 -18.91 -8.50
CA GLU A 478 -19.34 -19.75 -9.43
C GLU A 478 -20.73 -20.04 -8.88
N GLY A 479 -20.84 -20.28 -7.57
CA GLY A 479 -22.09 -20.58 -6.88
C GLY A 479 -23.03 -19.39 -6.66
N ILE A 480 -22.61 -18.13 -6.91
CA ILE A 480 -23.48 -16.97 -6.74
C ILE A 480 -24.64 -17.04 -7.73
N THR A 481 -25.86 -16.92 -7.25
CA THR A 481 -27.07 -16.88 -8.06
C THR A 481 -27.54 -15.45 -8.34
N LEU A 482 -28.33 -15.29 -9.41
CA LEU A 482 -28.94 -14.02 -9.76
C LEU A 482 -29.87 -13.52 -8.65
N GLU A 483 -30.64 -14.42 -8.04
CA GLU A 483 -31.55 -14.13 -6.93
C GLU A 483 -30.80 -13.55 -5.73
N GLU A 484 -29.71 -14.18 -5.30
CA GLU A 484 -28.84 -13.66 -4.22
C GLU A 484 -28.30 -12.26 -4.52
N ALA A 485 -27.85 -12.02 -5.77
CA ALA A 485 -27.38 -10.69 -6.19
C ALA A 485 -28.51 -9.65 -6.14
N GLN A 486 -29.72 -10.01 -6.58
CA GLN A 486 -30.90 -9.14 -6.54
C GLN A 486 -31.30 -8.80 -5.11
N ASP A 487 -31.31 -9.76 -4.22
CA ASP A 487 -31.69 -9.56 -2.81
C ASP A 487 -30.69 -8.64 -2.10
N LEU A 488 -29.38 -8.83 -2.35
CA LEU A 488 -28.37 -7.97 -1.78
C LEU A 488 -28.38 -6.54 -2.39
N ALA A 489 -28.63 -6.41 -3.69
CA ALA A 489 -28.82 -5.10 -4.31
C ALA A 489 -30.00 -4.35 -3.64
N LYS A 490 -31.13 -5.04 -3.43
CA LYS A 490 -32.29 -4.49 -2.74
C LYS A 490 -31.99 -4.11 -1.30
N GLN A 491 -31.23 -4.91 -0.59
CA GLN A 491 -30.90 -4.67 0.81
C GLN A 491 -29.95 -3.48 0.99
N PHE A 492 -28.94 -3.32 0.13
CA PHE A 492 -27.84 -2.39 0.38
C PHE A 492 -27.84 -1.13 -0.51
N LEU A 493 -28.37 -1.18 -1.73
CA LEU A 493 -28.34 -0.04 -2.66
C LEU A 493 -29.54 0.92 -2.55
N GLY A 494 -30.35 0.79 -1.49
CA GLY A 494 -31.46 1.68 -1.24
C GLY A 494 -30.99 3.15 -1.06
N LYS A 495 -31.76 4.10 -1.61
CA LYS A 495 -31.47 5.55 -1.50
C LYS A 495 -31.39 6.06 -0.07
N ASP A 496 -32.07 5.40 0.86
CA ASP A 496 -32.14 5.82 2.26
C ASP A 496 -30.87 5.45 3.08
N HIS A 497 -29.92 4.75 2.46
CA HIS A 497 -28.64 4.36 3.08
C HIS A 497 -27.44 5.08 2.46
N ALA A 498 -27.61 5.75 1.32
CA ALA A 498 -26.51 6.35 0.57
C ALA A 498 -25.92 7.58 1.27
N VAL A 499 -24.62 7.61 1.37
CA VAL A 499 -23.84 8.78 1.75
C VAL A 499 -23.15 9.30 0.49
N ALA A 500 -23.54 10.47 0.02
CA ALA A 500 -22.96 11.11 -1.17
C ALA A 500 -21.92 12.16 -0.75
N VAL A 501 -20.81 12.19 -1.44
CA VAL A 501 -19.75 13.19 -1.28
C VAL A 501 -19.45 13.81 -2.63
N LYS A 502 -19.46 15.14 -2.71
CA LYS A 502 -19.01 15.86 -3.90
C LYS A 502 -17.77 16.67 -3.56
N VAL A 503 -16.67 16.33 -4.21
CA VAL A 503 -15.41 17.07 -4.14
C VAL A 503 -15.44 18.12 -5.24
N LEU A 504 -15.52 19.40 -4.86
CA LEU A 504 -15.83 20.50 -5.76
C LEU A 504 -14.75 21.57 -5.76
N PRO A 505 -14.14 21.93 -6.92
CA PRO A 505 -13.25 23.06 -7.00
C PRO A 505 -13.99 24.37 -6.69
N LYS A 506 -13.38 25.22 -5.85
CA LYS A 506 -13.72 26.63 -5.73
C LYS A 506 -12.74 27.40 -6.57
N GLY A 507 -13.22 28.22 -7.51
CA GLY A 507 -12.34 29.21 -8.15
C GLY A 507 -11.67 30.08 -7.07
N LYS A 508 -10.44 30.52 -7.30
CA LYS A 508 -9.81 31.54 -6.46
C LYS A 508 -10.73 32.77 -6.44
N LYS A 509 -11.06 33.24 -5.24
CA LYS A 509 -11.73 34.55 -5.06
C LYS A 509 -10.80 35.65 -5.43
#